data_e858947a4829dc70cbb82cb91883d1de
#
_entry.id   e858947a4829dc70cbb82cb91883d1de
#
_cell.length_a   1.000
_cell.length_b   1.000
_cell.length_c   1.000
_cell.angle_alpha   90.00
_cell.angle_beta   90.00
_cell.angle_gamma   90.00
#
_symmetry.space_group_name_H-M   'P 1'
#
loop_
_entity.id
_entity.type
_entity.pdbx_description
1 polymer ?
#
loop_
_entity_poly.entity_id
_entity_poly.type
_entity_poly.pdbx_seq_one_letter_code
_entity_poly.pdbx_strand_id
1 'polypeptide(L)'
;MSLFFDDLGYFNNGLAAVKIGGKWGLIDKTGKVIVEPAFDDVNNSFLEGLAAVEIGGKWGLIDTTGKVIVEPVFDNSFNFIAGLAAVKIGGKLGLIDTSGELVVEPSF
;
A
#
# COMPACT_ATOMS: atom_id res chain seq x y z
N MET A 1 -21.64 3.02 17.89
CA MET A 1 -21.74 3.39 16.48
C MET A 1 -21.30 2.22 15.61
N SER A 2 -22.05 1.95 14.56
CA SER A 2 -21.74 0.86 13.64
C SER A 2 -20.90 1.40 12.47
N LEU A 3 -19.96 0.59 12.02
CA LEU A 3 -19.26 0.82 10.77
C LEU A 3 -19.84 -0.11 9.72
N PHE A 4 -20.11 0.42 8.56
CA PHE A 4 -20.59 -0.36 7.43
C PHE A 4 -19.48 -0.42 6.40
N PHE A 5 -18.98 -1.62 6.15
CA PHE A 5 -17.93 -1.85 5.18
C PHE A 5 -18.53 -2.37 3.87
N ASP A 6 -18.02 -1.88 2.75
CA ASP A 6 -18.35 -2.46 1.45
C ASP A 6 -17.54 -3.72 1.24
N ASP A 7 -16.34 -3.78 1.80
CA ASP A 7 -15.45 -4.94 1.69
C ASP A 7 -14.43 -4.88 2.81
N LEU A 8 -13.81 -6.02 3.09
CA LEU A 8 -12.83 -6.14 4.16
C LEU A 8 -11.78 -7.17 3.75
N GLY A 9 -10.52 -6.76 3.78
CA GLY A 9 -9.41 -7.68 3.54
C GLY A 9 -9.07 -8.49 4.79
N TYR A 10 -8.14 -9.42 4.63
CA TYR A 10 -7.66 -10.22 5.74
C TYR A 10 -6.73 -9.41 6.62
N PHE A 11 -6.72 -9.72 7.93
CA PHE A 11 -5.77 -9.11 8.84
C PHE A 11 -4.38 -9.69 8.62
N ASN A 12 -3.41 -8.80 8.41
CA ASN A 12 -2.00 -9.13 8.30
C ASN A 12 -1.24 -8.18 9.21
N ASN A 13 -0.41 -8.71 10.10
CA ASN A 13 0.40 -7.90 11.03
C ASN A 13 -0.47 -6.92 11.83
N GLY A 14 -1.70 -7.33 12.19
CA GLY A 14 -2.60 -6.52 13.00
C GLY A 14 -3.37 -5.44 12.25
N LEU A 15 -3.28 -5.42 10.92
CA LEU A 15 -3.98 -4.44 10.08
C LEU A 15 -4.75 -5.13 8.97
N ALA A 16 -5.84 -4.50 8.56
CA ALA A 16 -6.62 -4.97 7.42
C ALA A 16 -7.03 -3.78 6.57
N ALA A 17 -7.07 -3.98 5.27
CA ALA A 17 -7.66 -3.00 4.37
C ALA A 17 -9.18 -3.08 4.48
N VAL A 18 -9.85 -1.94 4.47
CA VAL A 18 -11.31 -1.86 4.57
C VAL A 18 -11.81 -0.89 3.52
N LYS A 19 -12.86 -1.29 2.81
CA LYS A 19 -13.48 -0.43 1.78
C LYS A 19 -14.75 0.17 2.33
N ILE A 20 -14.83 1.49 2.28
CA ILE A 20 -15.99 2.24 2.75
C ILE A 20 -16.27 3.34 1.75
N GLY A 21 -17.50 3.34 1.21
CA GLY A 21 -17.89 4.36 0.22
C GLY A 21 -17.05 4.31 -1.05
N GLY A 22 -16.63 3.13 -1.46
CA GLY A 22 -15.86 2.94 -2.68
C GLY A 22 -14.37 3.17 -2.57
N LYS A 23 -13.88 3.51 -1.38
CA LYS A 23 -12.44 3.78 -1.16
C LYS A 23 -11.90 2.87 -0.07
N TRP A 24 -10.61 2.55 -0.18
CA TRP A 24 -9.93 1.69 0.79
C TRP A 24 -9.17 2.51 1.82
N GLY A 25 -9.20 2.06 3.05
CA GLY A 25 -8.40 2.56 4.15
C GLY A 25 -7.86 1.38 4.95
N LEU A 26 -7.33 1.65 6.14
CA LEU A 26 -6.76 0.62 7.01
C LEU A 26 -7.38 0.71 8.41
N ILE A 27 -7.67 -0.44 8.99
CA ILE A 27 -8.13 -0.54 10.38
C ILE A 27 -7.24 -1.51 11.14
N ASP A 28 -7.19 -1.34 12.47
CA ASP A 28 -6.49 -2.29 13.33
C ASP A 28 -7.48 -3.35 13.88
N LYS A 29 -6.98 -4.24 14.72
CA LYS A 29 -7.77 -5.33 15.29
C LYS A 29 -8.91 -4.88 16.20
N THR A 30 -8.82 -3.64 16.72
CA THR A 30 -9.88 -3.10 17.57
C THR A 30 -10.98 -2.43 16.76
N GLY A 31 -10.79 -2.33 15.44
CA GLY A 31 -11.72 -1.62 14.57
C GLY A 31 -11.41 -0.15 14.43
N LYS A 32 -10.30 0.31 15.02
CA LYS A 32 -9.91 1.71 14.91
C LYS A 32 -9.37 1.99 13.52
N VAL A 33 -9.85 3.07 12.91
CA VAL A 33 -9.37 3.51 11.61
C VAL A 33 -7.98 4.12 11.78
N ILE A 34 -6.97 3.48 11.18
CA ILE A 34 -5.59 3.96 11.21
C ILE A 34 -5.36 4.89 10.02
N VAL A 35 -5.88 4.53 8.85
CA VAL A 35 -5.79 5.37 7.65
C VAL A 35 -7.21 5.49 7.08
N GLU A 36 -7.67 6.72 6.92
CA GLU A 36 -9.00 7.00 6.39
C GLU A 36 -9.14 6.47 4.95
N PRO A 37 -10.34 6.02 4.55
CA PRO A 37 -10.56 5.51 3.19
C PRO A 37 -10.27 6.59 2.15
N ALA A 38 -9.21 6.42 1.39
CA ALA A 38 -8.77 7.40 0.39
C ALA A 38 -8.16 6.73 -0.85
N PHE A 39 -7.94 5.44 -0.82
CA PHE A 39 -7.20 4.73 -1.87
C PHE A 39 -8.16 4.00 -2.80
N ASP A 40 -7.80 3.96 -4.09
CA ASP A 40 -8.56 3.21 -5.08
C ASP A 40 -8.34 1.70 -4.93
N ASP A 41 -7.16 1.31 -4.46
CA ASP A 41 -6.82 -0.07 -4.17
C ASP A 41 -5.70 -0.13 -3.16
N VAL A 42 -5.55 -1.25 -2.48
CA VAL A 42 -4.49 -1.49 -1.50
C VAL A 42 -3.98 -2.91 -1.69
N ASN A 43 -2.66 -3.05 -1.74
CA ASN A 43 -2.06 -4.38 -1.66
C ASN A 43 -2.03 -4.79 -0.19
N ASN A 44 -2.86 -5.76 0.14
CA ASN A 44 -3.18 -6.14 1.52
C ASN A 44 -2.11 -7.02 2.18
N SER A 45 -0.91 -7.09 1.61
CA SER A 45 0.15 -7.95 2.15
C SER A 45 0.78 -7.40 3.42
N PHE A 46 0.96 -6.09 3.51
CA PHE A 46 1.60 -5.40 4.65
C PHE A 46 2.93 -6.03 5.05
N LEU A 47 3.72 -6.44 4.07
CA LEU A 47 5.00 -7.06 4.34
C LEU A 47 6.01 -6.01 4.81
N GLU A 48 6.78 -6.38 5.84
CA GLU A 48 7.83 -5.53 6.41
C GLU A 48 7.30 -4.17 6.89
N GLY A 49 6.03 -4.13 7.35
CA GLY A 49 5.43 -2.91 7.88
C GLY A 49 5.06 -1.88 6.82
N LEU A 50 4.90 -2.32 5.57
CA LEU A 50 4.63 -1.43 4.44
C LEU A 50 3.42 -1.91 3.65
N ALA A 51 2.76 -0.97 2.97
CA ALA A 51 1.62 -1.28 2.11
C ALA A 51 1.71 -0.48 0.82
N ALA A 52 1.47 -1.14 -0.30
CA ALA A 52 1.33 -0.46 -1.58
C ALA A 52 -0.11 0.00 -1.73
N VAL A 53 -0.31 1.24 -2.15
CA VAL A 53 -1.65 1.84 -2.30
C VAL A 53 -1.77 2.51 -3.66
N GLU A 54 -2.97 2.45 -4.23
CA GLU A 54 -3.24 3.03 -5.54
C GLU A 54 -4.09 4.29 -5.41
N ILE A 55 -3.67 5.34 -6.09
CA ILE A 55 -4.45 6.58 -6.24
C ILE A 55 -4.31 7.05 -7.68
N GLY A 56 -5.45 7.20 -8.37
CA GLY A 56 -5.44 7.73 -9.73
C GLY A 56 -4.67 6.87 -10.72
N GLY A 57 -4.69 5.56 -10.53
CA GLY A 57 -4.04 4.65 -11.46
C GLY A 57 -2.55 4.43 -11.22
N LYS A 58 -1.99 5.07 -10.18
CA LYS A 58 -0.58 4.91 -9.82
C LYS A 58 -0.47 4.39 -8.40
N TRP A 59 0.60 3.63 -8.16
CA TRP A 59 0.84 3.01 -6.86
C TRP A 59 1.94 3.75 -6.10
N GLY A 60 1.74 3.88 -4.81
CA GLY A 60 2.72 4.45 -3.90
C GLY A 60 2.96 3.50 -2.75
N LEU A 61 3.66 3.99 -1.73
CA LEU A 61 4.06 3.18 -0.59
C LEU A 61 3.77 3.96 0.69
N ILE A 62 3.08 3.33 1.62
CA ILE A 62 2.84 3.89 2.95
C ILE A 62 3.33 2.91 4.00
N ASP A 63 3.62 3.42 5.20
CA ASP A 63 3.87 2.53 6.33
C ASP A 63 2.56 2.23 7.05
N THR A 64 2.61 1.42 8.10
CA THR A 64 1.41 0.97 8.81
C THR A 64 0.79 2.04 9.70
N THR A 65 1.41 3.22 9.80
CA THR A 65 0.81 4.38 10.47
C THR A 65 0.11 5.31 9.49
N GLY A 66 0.23 5.03 8.19
CA GLY A 66 -0.33 5.87 7.15
C GLY A 66 0.62 6.92 6.60
N LYS A 67 1.87 6.93 7.08
CA LYS A 67 2.85 7.88 6.56
C LYS A 67 3.26 7.49 5.16
N VAL A 68 3.24 8.47 4.25
CA VAL A 68 3.63 8.26 2.86
C VAL A 68 5.14 8.14 2.78
N ILE A 69 5.62 6.99 2.27
CA ILE A 69 7.04 6.75 2.04
C ILE A 69 7.39 7.14 0.61
N VAL A 70 6.54 6.75 -0.36
CA VAL A 70 6.70 7.14 -1.77
C VAL A 70 5.34 7.55 -2.29
N GLU A 71 5.27 8.74 -2.90
CA GLU A 71 4.04 9.21 -3.54
C GLU A 71 3.67 8.28 -4.71
N PRO A 72 2.37 8.22 -5.10
CA PRO A 72 1.94 7.31 -6.16
C PRO A 72 2.60 7.65 -7.50
N VAL A 73 3.60 6.86 -7.88
CA VAL A 73 4.35 7.04 -9.14
C VAL A 73 4.57 5.74 -9.88
N PHE A 74 4.30 4.59 -9.24
CA PHE A 74 4.58 3.29 -9.84
C PHE A 74 3.41 2.82 -10.69
N ASP A 75 3.71 2.13 -11.78
CA ASP A 75 2.70 1.68 -12.74
C ASP A 75 1.87 0.52 -12.20
N ASN A 76 2.46 -0.34 -11.37
CA ASN A 76 1.82 -1.55 -10.87
C ASN A 76 2.04 -1.71 -9.37
N SER A 77 1.19 -2.54 -8.76
CA SER A 77 1.40 -2.99 -7.39
C SER A 77 2.68 -3.80 -7.26
N PHE A 78 3.20 -3.89 -6.06
CA PHE A 78 4.46 -4.57 -5.79
C PHE A 78 4.47 -5.12 -4.37
N ASN A 79 5.35 -6.08 -4.12
CA ASN A 79 5.57 -6.67 -2.80
C ASN A 79 7.04 -6.63 -2.48
N PHE A 80 7.35 -6.48 -1.18
CA PHE A 80 8.72 -6.57 -0.71
C PHE A 80 9.10 -8.02 -0.46
N ILE A 81 10.28 -8.40 -0.90
CA ILE A 81 10.87 -9.72 -0.65
C ILE A 81 12.30 -9.47 -0.20
N ALA A 82 12.61 -9.87 1.03
CA ALA A 82 13.96 -9.71 1.60
C ALA A 82 14.45 -8.25 1.51
N GLY A 83 13.55 -7.30 1.80
CA GLY A 83 13.91 -5.89 1.86
C GLY A 83 13.92 -5.16 0.53
N LEU A 84 13.56 -5.82 -0.58
CA LEU A 84 13.56 -5.21 -1.90
C LEU A 84 12.23 -5.45 -2.61
N ALA A 85 11.83 -4.49 -3.43
CA ALA A 85 10.63 -4.63 -4.27
C ALA A 85 10.95 -4.21 -5.69
N ALA A 86 10.46 -4.99 -6.65
CA ALA A 86 10.51 -4.60 -8.06
C ALA A 86 9.36 -3.64 -8.33
N VAL A 87 9.66 -2.48 -8.87
CA VAL A 87 8.68 -1.44 -9.17
C VAL A 87 8.79 -1.07 -10.63
N LYS A 88 7.67 -0.62 -11.21
CA LYS A 88 7.65 -0.23 -12.61
C LYS A 88 7.35 1.25 -12.71
N ILE A 89 8.19 1.98 -13.42
CA ILE A 89 8.01 3.41 -13.65
C ILE A 89 8.19 3.67 -15.13
N GLY A 90 7.14 4.21 -15.76
CA GLY A 90 7.18 4.49 -17.19
C GLY A 90 7.47 3.27 -18.04
N GLY A 91 6.95 2.11 -17.62
CA GLY A 91 7.14 0.86 -18.34
C GLY A 91 8.46 0.16 -18.08
N LYS A 92 9.32 0.70 -17.22
CA LYS A 92 10.65 0.13 -16.94
C LYS A 92 10.74 -0.34 -15.50
N LEU A 93 11.41 -1.46 -15.28
CA LEU A 93 11.57 -2.04 -13.96
C LEU A 93 12.82 -1.52 -13.25
N GLY A 94 12.66 -1.23 -11.97
CA GLY A 94 13.75 -0.91 -11.07
C GLY A 94 13.51 -1.62 -9.74
N LEU A 95 14.39 -1.37 -8.78
CA LEU A 95 14.24 -1.92 -7.43
C LEU A 95 14.28 -0.79 -6.41
N ILE A 96 13.42 -0.89 -5.40
CA ILE A 96 13.45 0.01 -4.24
C ILE A 96 13.69 -0.81 -2.98
N ASP A 97 14.24 -0.15 -1.96
CA ASP A 97 14.36 -0.74 -0.63
C ASP A 97 13.17 -0.31 0.24
N THR A 98 13.16 -0.72 1.51
CA THR A 98 12.04 -0.44 2.42
C THR A 98 11.94 1.02 2.84
N SER A 99 12.94 1.85 2.53
CA SER A 99 12.86 3.29 2.75
C SER A 99 12.28 4.01 1.52
N GLY A 100 12.02 3.27 0.44
CA GLY A 100 11.51 3.83 -0.79
C GLY A 100 12.60 4.35 -1.73
N GLU A 101 13.86 4.14 -1.40
CA GLU A 101 14.96 4.60 -2.24
C GLU A 101 15.22 3.61 -3.37
N LEU A 102 15.52 4.15 -4.55
CA LEU A 102 15.89 3.33 -5.69
C LEU A 102 17.25 2.71 -5.47
N VAL A 103 17.32 1.39 -5.49
CA VAL A 103 18.56 0.62 -5.42
C VAL A 103 19.05 0.33 -6.84
N VAL A 104 18.11 0.08 -7.74
CA VAL A 104 18.39 -0.10 -9.17
C VAL A 104 17.45 0.84 -9.93
N GLU A 105 18.02 1.71 -10.77
CA GLU A 105 17.22 2.65 -11.55
C GLU A 105 16.33 1.91 -12.55
N PRO A 106 15.12 2.45 -12.83
CA PRO A 106 14.24 1.83 -13.82
C PRO A 106 14.87 1.82 -15.20
N SER A 107 15.34 0.66 -15.64
CA SER A 107 16.04 0.53 -16.94
C SER A 107 15.73 -0.77 -17.65
N PHE A 108 14.92 -1.62 -17.03
CA PHE A 108 14.55 -2.91 -17.58
C PHE A 108 13.07 -2.91 -17.96
#